data_3fc570f5dd62dc6debcaa0360b13082c
#
_entry.id   3fc570f5dd62dc6debcaa0360b13082c
#
_cell.length_a   1.000
_cell.length_b   1.000
_cell.length_c   1.000
_cell.angle_alpha   90.00
_cell.angle_beta   90.00
_cell.angle_gamma   90.00
#
_symmetry.space_group_name_H-M   'P 1'
#
loop_
_entity.id
_entity.type
_entity.pdbx_description
1 polymer ?
#
loop_
_entity_poly.entity_id
_entity_poly.type
_entity_poly.pdbx_seq_one_letter_code
_entity_poly.pdbx_strand_id
1 'polypeptide(L)'
;MPYVRYDKFREYFNRHNKETNELGKGKNNMNALKTNAVLQNGKYCIEGVLGQGGFGITYLASQVALNRKVTIKEFFMKELCNRDEQTSQVSVPSMGSVDTVARFRAKFVKEAQTIAALNNPHIIHIHDIFEENGTAYYVMDYLSGGSLSDLVLRDGVLAEATALGYIRQVADALSYIHARNINHLDIKPSNVLIDGNGNAVVIDFGLSKRYDETGSQTS
;
A
#
# COMPACT_ATOMS: atom_id res chain seq x y z
N MET A 1 -13.45 -24.15 25.31
CA MET A 1 -13.30 -22.99 24.42
C MET A 1 -13.73 -23.44 23.03
N PRO A 2 -14.69 -22.77 22.38
CA PRO A 2 -15.20 -23.22 21.08
C PRO A 2 -14.18 -22.85 20.01
N TYR A 3 -13.69 -23.85 19.30
CA TYR A 3 -12.99 -23.70 18.02
C TYR A 3 -13.88 -22.91 17.08
N VAL A 4 -13.51 -21.68 16.76
CA VAL A 4 -14.15 -20.92 15.67
C VAL A 4 -13.86 -21.69 14.38
N ARG A 5 -14.91 -22.15 13.73
CA ARG A 5 -14.85 -22.97 12.52
C ARG A 5 -14.03 -22.28 11.44
N TYR A 6 -12.82 -22.77 11.23
CA TYR A 6 -11.86 -22.40 10.21
C TYR A 6 -12.47 -22.43 8.79
N ASP A 7 -13.48 -23.28 8.58
CA ASP A 7 -14.17 -23.46 7.29
C ASP A 7 -14.95 -22.20 6.84
N LYS A 8 -15.61 -21.49 7.76
CA LYS A 8 -16.35 -20.26 7.43
C LYS A 8 -15.43 -19.09 7.09
N PHE A 9 -14.27 -19.02 7.76
CA PHE A 9 -13.24 -18.01 7.47
C PHE A 9 -12.60 -18.27 6.09
N ARG A 10 -12.34 -19.54 5.78
CA ARG A 10 -11.81 -19.99 4.48
C ARG A 10 -12.80 -19.74 3.33
N GLU A 11 -14.10 -19.96 3.53
CA GLU A 11 -15.15 -19.66 2.54
C GLU A 11 -15.30 -18.16 2.31
N TYR A 12 -15.32 -17.35 3.37
CA TYR A 12 -15.37 -15.89 3.27
C TYR A 12 -14.17 -15.35 2.53
N PHE A 13 -12.96 -15.82 2.86
CA PHE A 13 -11.69 -15.41 2.28
C PHE A 13 -11.57 -15.85 0.81
N ASN A 14 -11.96 -17.07 0.47
CA ASN A 14 -11.95 -17.58 -0.90
C ASN A 14 -12.97 -16.87 -1.81
N ARG A 15 -14.09 -16.44 -1.27
CA ARG A 15 -15.12 -15.70 -2.04
C ARG A 15 -14.63 -14.29 -2.41
N HIS A 16 -13.96 -13.59 -1.49
CA HIS A 16 -13.45 -12.24 -1.73
C HIS A 16 -12.14 -12.21 -2.56
N ASN A 17 -11.28 -13.22 -2.44
CA ASN A 17 -10.05 -13.31 -3.23
C ASN A 17 -10.22 -13.93 -4.61
N LYS A 18 -11.28 -14.74 -4.86
CA LYS A 18 -11.62 -15.13 -6.23
C LYS A 18 -12.02 -13.93 -7.07
N GLU A 19 -12.78 -13.01 -6.51
CA GLU A 19 -13.12 -11.75 -7.21
C GLU A 19 -11.92 -10.86 -7.48
N THR A 20 -10.89 -10.85 -6.62
CA THR A 20 -9.66 -10.05 -6.82
C THR A 20 -8.62 -10.74 -7.72
N ASN A 21 -8.48 -12.07 -7.69
CA ASN A 21 -7.50 -12.81 -8.51
C ASN A 21 -7.98 -13.14 -9.93
N GLU A 22 -9.28 -13.28 -10.17
CA GLU A 22 -9.81 -13.36 -11.52
C GLU A 22 -9.85 -12.00 -12.22
N LEU A 23 -9.83 -10.90 -11.46
CA LEU A 23 -9.70 -9.53 -11.99
C LEU A 23 -8.28 -9.16 -12.45
N GLY A 24 -7.24 -9.89 -12.00
CA GLY A 24 -5.84 -9.61 -12.35
C GLY A 24 -5.39 -10.18 -13.71
N LYS A 25 -6.15 -11.09 -14.32
CA LYS A 25 -5.83 -11.66 -15.64
C LYS A 25 -6.83 -11.16 -16.68
N GLY A 26 -6.56 -10.01 -17.29
CA GLY A 26 -7.21 -9.60 -18.54
C GLY A 26 -8.22 -8.45 -18.49
N LYS A 27 -8.32 -7.64 -17.42
CA LYS A 27 -8.98 -6.32 -17.50
C LYS A 27 -7.92 -5.28 -17.84
N ASN A 28 -8.05 -4.65 -18.99
CA ASN A 28 -7.43 -3.36 -19.28
C ASN A 28 -7.74 -2.43 -18.09
N ASN A 29 -6.73 -2.15 -17.27
CA ASN A 29 -6.80 -1.12 -16.23
C ASN A 29 -6.75 0.24 -16.95
N MET A 30 -7.88 0.67 -17.53
CA MET A 30 -8.00 1.89 -18.34
C MET A 30 -7.47 3.14 -17.64
N ASN A 31 -7.33 3.08 -16.32
CA ASN A 31 -6.88 4.21 -15.49
C ASN A 31 -5.47 4.07 -14.91
N ALA A 32 -4.76 2.97 -15.18
CA ALA A 32 -3.39 2.78 -14.72
C ALA A 32 -2.36 3.32 -15.74
N LEU A 33 -1.18 3.69 -15.25
CA LEU A 33 -0.03 3.97 -16.12
C LEU A 33 0.33 2.71 -16.93
N LYS A 34 0.70 2.91 -18.18
CA LYS A 34 1.13 1.82 -19.07
C LYS A 34 2.50 1.28 -18.64
N THR A 35 2.75 0.02 -18.92
CA THR A 35 4.10 -0.54 -18.81
C THR A 35 5.08 0.28 -19.66
N ASN A 36 6.28 0.50 -19.15
CA ASN A 36 7.33 1.38 -19.67
C ASN A 36 7.01 2.89 -19.59
N ALA A 37 5.90 3.30 -18.95
CA ALA A 37 5.73 4.70 -18.62
C ALA A 37 6.86 5.15 -17.68
N VAL A 38 7.38 6.36 -17.91
CA VAL A 38 8.46 6.93 -17.11
C VAL A 38 7.96 8.07 -16.24
N LEU A 39 8.50 8.16 -15.03
CA LEU A 39 8.19 9.20 -14.06
C LEU A 39 9.47 9.90 -13.62
N GLN A 40 9.35 11.16 -13.19
CA GLN A 40 10.48 11.97 -12.71
C GLN A 40 11.62 12.04 -13.73
N ASN A 41 11.28 12.42 -14.99
CA ASN A 41 12.26 12.54 -16.09
C ASN A 41 13.09 11.26 -16.30
N GLY A 42 12.47 10.08 -16.21
CA GLY A 42 13.14 8.79 -16.40
C GLY A 42 13.80 8.21 -15.16
N LYS A 43 13.65 8.82 -13.98
CA LYS A 43 14.17 8.27 -12.73
C LYS A 43 13.51 6.92 -12.39
N TYR A 44 12.22 6.78 -12.70
CA TYR A 44 11.44 5.56 -12.49
C TYR A 44 10.80 5.08 -13.79
N CYS A 45 10.81 3.77 -14.01
CA CYS A 45 10.14 3.11 -15.15
C CYS A 45 9.12 2.11 -14.62
N ILE A 46 7.85 2.26 -15.01
CA ILE A 46 6.76 1.37 -14.61
C ILE A 46 6.91 0.02 -15.32
N GLU A 47 6.87 -1.08 -14.56
CA GLU A 47 6.93 -2.44 -15.10
C GLU A 47 5.56 -3.12 -15.13
N GLY A 48 4.67 -2.76 -14.21
CA GLY A 48 3.33 -3.32 -14.16
C GLY A 48 2.54 -2.85 -12.94
N VAL A 49 1.27 -3.23 -12.90
CA VAL A 49 0.37 -2.95 -11.79
C VAL A 49 0.44 -4.10 -10.78
N LEU A 50 0.72 -3.80 -9.52
CA LEU A 50 0.66 -4.75 -8.40
C LEU A 50 -0.74 -4.83 -7.79
N GLY A 51 -1.48 -3.71 -7.79
CA GLY A 51 -2.83 -3.66 -7.25
C GLY A 51 -3.51 -2.32 -7.49
N GLN A 52 -4.84 -2.33 -7.42
CA GLN A 52 -5.67 -1.12 -7.53
C GLN A 52 -6.78 -1.18 -6.49
N GLY A 53 -6.87 -0.13 -5.67
CA GLY A 53 -7.92 0.08 -4.69
C GLY A 53 -8.83 1.27 -5.05
N GLY A 54 -9.75 1.62 -4.16
CA GLY A 54 -10.64 2.77 -4.35
C GLY A 54 -9.93 4.13 -4.37
N PHE A 55 -8.78 4.23 -3.70
CA PHE A 55 -8.05 5.50 -3.49
C PHE A 55 -6.65 5.51 -4.09
N GLY A 56 -6.21 4.45 -4.77
CA GLY A 56 -4.88 4.43 -5.35
C GLY A 56 -4.57 3.23 -6.21
N ILE A 57 -3.48 3.36 -6.96
CA ILE A 57 -2.92 2.31 -7.80
C ILE A 57 -1.49 2.05 -7.33
N THR A 58 -1.12 0.78 -7.20
CA THR A 58 0.22 0.37 -6.78
C THR A 58 0.94 -0.30 -7.95
N TYR A 59 2.14 0.15 -8.24
CA TYR A 59 2.95 -0.31 -9.36
C TYR A 59 4.24 -0.97 -8.89
N LEU A 60 4.67 -1.99 -9.62
CA LEU A 60 6.07 -2.39 -9.68
C LEU A 60 6.79 -1.45 -10.64
N ALA A 61 7.93 -0.94 -10.22
CA ALA A 61 8.76 -0.07 -11.05
C ALA A 61 10.25 -0.34 -10.83
N SER A 62 11.08 0.09 -11.78
CA SER A 62 12.52 0.16 -11.64
C SER A 62 12.96 1.58 -11.33
N GLN A 63 13.81 1.75 -10.34
CA GLN A 63 14.62 2.95 -10.16
C GLN A 63 15.84 2.84 -11.05
N VAL A 64 15.82 3.51 -12.21
CA VAL A 64 16.75 3.28 -13.33
C VAL A 64 18.21 3.46 -12.94
N ALA A 65 18.56 4.59 -12.32
CA ALA A 65 19.94 4.90 -11.96
C ALA A 65 20.57 3.93 -10.94
N LEU A 66 19.75 3.29 -10.09
CA LEU A 66 20.21 2.35 -9.06
C LEU A 66 19.98 0.89 -9.47
N ASN A 67 19.40 0.64 -10.64
CA ASN A 67 19.06 -0.69 -11.16
C ASN A 67 18.37 -1.57 -10.10
N ARG A 68 17.40 -1.00 -9.36
CA ARG A 68 16.66 -1.71 -8.33
C ARG A 68 15.16 -1.62 -8.53
N LYS A 69 14.45 -2.65 -8.06
CA LYS A 69 12.98 -2.64 -8.00
C LYS A 69 12.50 -1.75 -6.85
N VAL A 70 11.43 -1.05 -7.11
CA VAL A 70 10.69 -0.24 -6.13
C VAL A 70 9.19 -0.45 -6.33
N THR A 71 8.43 -0.15 -5.30
CA THR A 71 6.97 -0.04 -5.38
C THR A 71 6.60 1.43 -5.43
N ILE A 72 5.74 1.81 -6.37
CA ILE A 72 5.21 3.17 -6.47
C ILE A 72 3.71 3.13 -6.21
N LYS A 73 3.25 3.90 -5.23
CA LYS A 73 1.81 4.08 -4.98
C LYS A 73 1.39 5.45 -5.52
N GLU A 74 0.36 5.45 -6.34
CA GLU A 74 -0.25 6.63 -6.93
C GLU A 74 -1.57 6.93 -6.24
N PHE A 75 -1.81 8.19 -5.93
CA PHE A 75 -3.14 8.64 -5.53
C PHE A 75 -4.07 8.65 -6.73
N PHE A 76 -5.15 7.87 -6.69
CA PHE A 76 -6.14 7.80 -7.76
C PHE A 76 -7.49 7.38 -7.19
N MET A 77 -8.44 8.30 -7.13
CA MET A 77 -9.82 8.00 -6.71
C MET A 77 -10.62 7.52 -7.91
N LYS A 78 -10.79 6.20 -8.03
CA LYS A 78 -11.40 5.53 -9.18
C LYS A 78 -12.77 6.10 -9.59
N GLU A 79 -13.56 6.54 -8.62
CA GLU A 79 -14.92 7.04 -8.86
C GLU A 79 -14.97 8.54 -9.22
N LEU A 80 -13.89 9.29 -8.93
CA LEU A 80 -13.86 10.74 -9.05
C LEU A 80 -12.79 11.25 -10.01
N CYS A 81 -11.84 10.42 -10.40
CA CYS A 81 -10.72 10.78 -11.26
C CYS A 81 -10.76 10.01 -12.57
N ASN A 82 -10.39 10.67 -13.65
CA ASN A 82 -10.16 10.08 -14.97
C ASN A 82 -8.71 10.30 -15.39
N ARG A 83 -8.14 9.34 -16.11
CA ARG A 83 -6.82 9.47 -16.72
C ARG A 83 -6.97 9.62 -18.24
N ASP A 84 -6.28 10.60 -18.80
CA ASP A 84 -6.08 10.70 -20.23
C ASP A 84 -5.06 9.66 -20.70
N GLU A 85 -5.42 8.81 -21.65
CA GLU A 85 -4.59 7.68 -22.11
C GLU A 85 -3.34 8.10 -22.91
N GLN A 86 -3.34 9.31 -23.48
CA GLN A 86 -2.23 9.79 -24.30
C GLN A 86 -1.21 10.55 -23.45
N THR A 87 -1.68 11.41 -22.56
CA THR A 87 -0.85 12.30 -21.75
C THR A 87 -0.58 11.75 -20.35
N SER A 88 -1.28 10.69 -19.94
CA SER A 88 -1.28 10.15 -18.57
C SER A 88 -1.82 11.13 -17.50
N GLN A 89 -2.31 12.31 -17.90
CA GLN A 89 -2.84 13.32 -16.96
C GLN A 89 -4.11 12.82 -16.26
N VAL A 90 -4.15 13.05 -14.95
CA VAL A 90 -5.31 12.77 -14.10
C VAL A 90 -6.14 14.06 -13.98
N SER A 91 -7.42 13.94 -14.20
CA SER A 91 -8.39 15.05 -14.09
C SER A 91 -9.56 14.65 -13.20
N VAL A 92 -10.23 15.66 -12.63
CA VAL A 92 -11.47 15.52 -11.84
C VAL A 92 -12.62 16.13 -12.67
N PRO A 93 -13.44 15.29 -13.32
CA PRO A 93 -14.47 15.80 -14.25
C PRO A 93 -15.56 16.63 -13.58
N SER A 94 -15.88 16.34 -12.32
CA SER A 94 -16.94 17.04 -11.57
C SER A 94 -16.36 18.17 -10.72
N MET A 95 -16.80 19.41 -11.00
CA MET A 95 -16.43 20.57 -10.20
C MET A 95 -16.75 20.41 -8.70
N GLY A 96 -17.86 19.75 -8.36
CA GLY A 96 -18.23 19.48 -6.98
C GLY A 96 -17.33 18.49 -6.25
N SER A 97 -16.48 17.75 -6.97
CA SER A 97 -15.57 16.77 -6.41
C SER A 97 -14.12 17.27 -6.26
N VAL A 98 -13.79 18.42 -6.84
CA VAL A 98 -12.42 18.97 -6.87
C VAL A 98 -11.84 19.14 -5.45
N ASP A 99 -12.57 19.80 -4.56
CA ASP A 99 -12.12 20.04 -3.17
C ASP A 99 -11.99 18.73 -2.39
N THR A 100 -12.88 17.77 -2.63
CA THR A 100 -12.82 16.45 -2.00
C THR A 100 -11.56 15.70 -2.43
N VAL A 101 -11.29 15.63 -3.74
CA VAL A 101 -10.10 14.98 -4.29
C VAL A 101 -8.83 15.66 -3.80
N ALA A 102 -8.78 17.00 -3.81
CA ALA A 102 -7.63 17.77 -3.29
C ALA A 102 -7.34 17.47 -1.82
N ARG A 103 -8.38 17.40 -0.98
CA ARG A 103 -8.25 17.06 0.44
C ARG A 103 -7.71 15.64 0.64
N PHE A 104 -8.21 14.65 -0.10
CA PHE A 104 -7.72 13.27 0.00
C PHE A 104 -6.30 13.12 -0.54
N ARG A 105 -5.93 13.85 -1.62
CA ARG A 105 -4.56 13.90 -2.13
C ARG A 105 -3.59 14.48 -1.09
N ALA A 106 -3.98 15.57 -0.42
CA ALA A 106 -3.18 16.16 0.64
C ALA A 106 -2.97 15.18 1.82
N LYS A 107 -4.02 14.41 2.20
CA LYS A 107 -3.89 13.35 3.22
C LYS A 107 -2.94 12.24 2.79
N PHE A 108 -3.01 11.81 1.54
CA PHE A 108 -2.11 10.79 0.97
C PHE A 108 -0.63 11.22 1.04
N VAL A 109 -0.34 12.47 0.67
CA VAL A 109 1.02 13.03 0.77
C VAL A 109 1.46 13.13 2.24
N LYS A 110 0.60 13.62 3.13
CA LYS A 110 0.91 13.74 4.57
C LYS A 110 1.17 12.38 5.22
N GLU A 111 0.40 11.35 4.86
CA GLU A 111 0.63 9.98 5.28
C GLU A 111 2.03 9.50 4.87
N ALA A 112 2.37 9.65 3.58
CA ALA A 112 3.68 9.27 3.06
C ALA A 112 4.82 10.01 3.79
N GLN A 113 4.68 11.31 4.05
CA GLN A 113 5.65 12.10 4.83
C GLN A 113 5.79 11.58 6.27
N THR A 114 4.67 11.18 6.88
CA THR A 114 4.68 10.63 8.24
C THR A 114 5.45 9.31 8.28
N ILE A 115 5.20 8.40 7.33
CA ILE A 115 5.91 7.11 7.23
C ILE A 115 7.39 7.33 6.91
N ALA A 116 7.72 8.24 6.00
CA ALA A 116 9.11 8.55 5.61
C ALA A 116 9.98 9.02 6.79
N ALA A 117 9.37 9.59 7.82
CA ALA A 117 10.05 10.00 9.06
C ALA A 117 10.27 8.86 10.07
N LEU A 118 9.70 7.66 9.82
CA LEU A 118 9.86 6.50 10.68
C LEU A 118 11.12 5.73 10.30
N ASN A 119 11.85 5.25 11.31
CA ASN A 119 13.04 4.44 11.11
C ASN A 119 12.94 3.18 12.00
N ASN A 120 12.32 2.13 11.45
CA ASN A 120 12.20 0.83 12.10
C ASN A 120 12.24 -0.27 11.01
N PRO A 121 13.00 -1.37 11.19
CA PRO A 121 13.18 -2.41 10.16
C PRO A 121 11.89 -3.15 9.80
N HIS A 122 10.87 -3.06 10.65
CA HIS A 122 9.57 -3.69 10.46
C HIS A 122 8.48 -2.71 9.98
N ILE A 123 8.88 -1.56 9.48
CA ILE A 123 8.01 -0.55 8.84
C ILE A 123 8.53 -0.26 7.44
N ILE A 124 7.64 -0.16 6.47
CA ILE A 124 7.99 0.13 5.08
C ILE A 124 8.77 1.44 4.98
N HIS A 125 9.86 1.44 4.24
CA HIS A 125 10.64 2.64 4.00
C HIS A 125 10.18 3.37 2.74
N ILE A 126 9.92 4.68 2.84
CA ILE A 126 9.59 5.55 1.72
C ILE A 126 10.85 6.32 1.29
N HIS A 127 11.15 6.23 -0.01
CA HIS A 127 12.35 6.81 -0.62
C HIS A 127 12.10 8.18 -1.25
N ASP A 128 10.88 8.41 -1.74
CA ASP A 128 10.56 9.61 -2.51
C ASP A 128 9.07 9.91 -2.48
N ILE A 129 8.71 11.19 -2.59
CA ILE A 129 7.34 11.68 -2.70
C ILE A 129 7.35 12.80 -3.73
N PHE A 130 6.49 12.73 -4.74
CA PHE A 130 6.44 13.73 -5.78
C PHE A 130 5.04 13.89 -6.38
N GLU A 131 4.81 15.00 -7.07
CA GLU A 131 3.61 15.25 -7.87
C GLU A 131 3.97 15.27 -9.36
N GLU A 132 3.19 14.55 -10.15
CA GLU A 132 3.30 14.47 -11.61
C GLU A 132 1.96 14.03 -12.19
N ASN A 133 1.70 14.24 -13.47
CA ASN A 133 0.47 13.82 -14.13
C ASN A 133 -0.83 14.31 -13.44
N GLY A 134 -0.82 15.44 -12.76
CA GLY A 134 -1.97 15.98 -12.03
C GLY A 134 -2.35 15.21 -10.76
N THR A 135 -1.47 14.29 -10.28
CA THR A 135 -1.67 13.51 -9.07
C THR A 135 -0.39 13.42 -8.22
N ALA A 136 -0.43 12.67 -7.13
CA ALA A 136 0.70 12.46 -6.22
C ALA A 136 1.13 11.01 -6.20
N TYR A 137 2.43 10.80 -6.00
CA TYR A 137 3.07 9.49 -5.92
C TYR A 137 3.97 9.42 -4.70
N TYR A 138 4.14 8.22 -4.14
CA TYR A 138 5.29 7.93 -3.29
C TYR A 138 5.95 6.61 -3.68
N VAL A 139 7.26 6.55 -3.46
CA VAL A 139 8.12 5.43 -3.80
C VAL A 139 8.58 4.75 -2.53
N MET A 140 8.43 3.44 -2.45
CA MET A 140 8.80 2.64 -1.28
C MET A 140 9.55 1.38 -1.70
N ASP A 141 10.09 0.66 -0.73
CA ASP A 141 10.74 -0.62 -0.97
C ASP A 141 9.81 -1.59 -1.70
N TYR A 142 10.38 -2.36 -2.62
CA TYR A 142 9.72 -3.53 -3.19
C TYR A 142 10.02 -4.75 -2.33
N LEU A 143 9.00 -5.37 -1.77
CA LEU A 143 9.09 -6.55 -0.91
C LEU A 143 8.59 -7.76 -1.70
N SER A 144 9.48 -8.70 -1.98
CA SER A 144 9.22 -9.81 -2.92
C SER A 144 8.54 -11.02 -2.30
N GLY A 145 8.45 -11.10 -0.97
CA GLY A 145 7.92 -12.28 -0.27
C GLY A 145 6.38 -12.37 -0.23
N GLY A 146 5.68 -11.37 -0.77
CA GLY A 146 4.22 -11.28 -0.68
C GLY A 146 3.74 -10.87 0.71
N SER A 147 2.42 -10.92 0.95
CA SER A 147 1.84 -10.63 2.26
C SER A 147 1.75 -11.87 3.15
N LEU A 148 1.55 -11.68 4.45
CA LEU A 148 1.21 -12.79 5.36
C LEU A 148 -0.09 -13.49 4.94
N SER A 149 -1.04 -12.76 4.31
CA SER A 149 -2.21 -13.37 3.69
C SER A 149 -1.84 -14.34 2.58
N ASP A 150 -0.94 -13.95 1.69
CA ASP A 150 -0.49 -14.78 0.57
C ASP A 150 0.26 -16.01 1.07
N LEU A 151 1.09 -15.83 2.11
CA LEU A 151 1.83 -16.92 2.75
C LEU A 151 0.88 -17.97 3.33
N VAL A 152 -0.14 -17.54 4.09
CA VAL A 152 -1.15 -18.45 4.69
C VAL A 152 -2.00 -19.12 3.61
N LEU A 153 -2.31 -18.44 2.52
CA LEU A 153 -3.05 -19.03 1.39
C LEU A 153 -2.24 -20.09 0.67
N ARG A 154 -0.95 -19.86 0.49
CA ARG A 154 -0.03 -20.75 -0.22
C ARG A 154 0.33 -21.97 0.62
N ASP A 155 0.74 -21.75 1.86
CA ASP A 155 1.39 -22.76 2.72
C ASP A 155 0.44 -23.35 3.79
N GLY A 156 -0.74 -22.74 3.98
CA GLY A 156 -1.69 -23.14 5.01
C GLY A 156 -1.32 -22.62 6.39
N VAL A 157 -1.45 -23.47 7.40
CA VAL A 157 -1.13 -23.13 8.81
C VAL A 157 0.37 -23.01 8.99
N LEU A 158 0.81 -21.87 9.47
CA LEU A 158 2.23 -21.65 9.78
C LEU A 158 2.62 -22.40 11.04
N ALA A 159 3.89 -22.86 11.11
CA ALA A 159 4.46 -23.36 12.34
C ALA A 159 4.42 -22.27 13.43
N GLU A 160 4.11 -22.66 14.68
CA GLU A 160 3.94 -21.73 15.79
C GLU A 160 5.15 -20.78 15.97
N ALA A 161 6.37 -21.32 15.91
CA ALA A 161 7.59 -20.52 16.03
C ALA A 161 7.70 -19.44 14.95
N THR A 162 7.32 -19.76 13.71
CA THR A 162 7.31 -18.82 12.58
C THR A 162 6.25 -17.73 12.79
N ALA A 163 5.03 -18.13 13.16
CA ALA A 163 3.94 -17.20 13.42
C ALA A 163 4.28 -16.22 14.57
N LEU A 164 4.84 -16.74 15.67
CA LEU A 164 5.30 -15.93 16.81
C LEU A 164 6.45 -14.99 16.41
N GLY A 165 7.34 -15.41 15.49
CA GLY A 165 8.37 -14.57 14.92
C GLY A 165 7.78 -13.33 14.23
N TYR A 166 6.82 -13.52 13.34
CA TYR A 166 6.14 -12.41 12.65
C TYR A 166 5.35 -11.51 13.61
N ILE A 167 4.63 -12.11 14.58
CA ILE A 167 3.90 -11.34 15.60
C ILE A 167 4.83 -10.44 16.41
N ARG A 168 6.01 -10.92 16.80
CA ARG A 168 7.01 -10.12 17.53
C ARG A 168 7.49 -8.95 16.71
N GLN A 169 7.78 -9.14 15.42
CA GLN A 169 8.23 -8.10 14.51
C GLN A 169 7.14 -7.02 14.30
N VAL A 170 5.89 -7.43 14.11
CA VAL A 170 4.76 -6.51 14.02
C VAL A 170 4.55 -5.76 15.34
N ALA A 171 4.67 -6.44 16.49
CA ALA A 171 4.56 -5.80 17.80
C ALA A 171 5.68 -4.76 18.05
N ASP A 172 6.90 -5.03 17.57
CA ASP A 172 8.00 -4.07 17.61
C ASP A 172 7.67 -2.81 16.79
N ALA A 173 7.21 -2.98 15.54
CA ALA A 173 6.75 -1.87 14.71
C ALA A 173 5.64 -1.05 15.39
N LEU A 174 4.64 -1.72 15.96
CA LEU A 174 3.54 -1.05 16.66
C LEU A 174 4.01 -0.30 17.91
N SER A 175 4.87 -0.91 18.72
CA SER A 175 5.47 -0.26 19.90
C SER A 175 6.21 1.02 19.50
N TYR A 176 6.99 0.94 18.39
CA TYR A 176 7.74 2.07 17.87
C TYR A 176 6.85 3.25 17.43
N ILE A 177 5.74 2.98 16.73
CA ILE A 177 4.83 4.05 16.28
C ILE A 177 3.95 4.58 17.42
N HIS A 178 3.51 3.71 18.33
CA HIS A 178 2.72 4.13 19.50
C HIS A 178 3.51 5.07 20.42
N ALA A 179 4.81 4.84 20.62
CA ALA A 179 5.69 5.75 21.33
C ALA A 179 5.82 7.15 20.66
N ARG A 180 5.34 7.30 19.42
CA ARG A 180 5.28 8.55 18.65
C ARG A 180 3.86 9.08 18.46
N ASN A 181 2.92 8.56 19.24
CA ASN A 181 1.48 8.91 19.18
C ASN A 181 0.86 8.63 17.79
N ILE A 182 1.35 7.63 17.07
CA ILE A 182 0.79 7.19 15.79
C ILE A 182 0.15 5.82 15.99
N ASN A 183 -1.13 5.68 15.59
CA ASN A 183 -1.85 4.41 15.57
C ASN A 183 -2.12 3.99 14.13
N HIS A 184 -1.80 2.75 13.77
CA HIS A 184 -1.96 2.23 12.41
C HIS A 184 -3.43 2.04 12.00
N LEU A 185 -4.26 1.51 12.90
CA LEU A 185 -5.72 1.28 12.79
C LEU A 185 -6.20 0.29 11.72
N ASP A 186 -5.32 -0.32 10.92
CA ASP A 186 -5.67 -1.34 9.92
C ASP A 186 -4.65 -2.48 9.86
N ILE A 187 -4.23 -2.99 11.03
CA ILE A 187 -3.34 -4.15 11.08
C ILE A 187 -4.12 -5.41 10.72
N LYS A 188 -3.69 -6.04 9.62
CA LYS A 188 -4.22 -7.29 9.10
C LYS A 188 -3.15 -8.02 8.28
N PRO A 189 -3.27 -9.34 8.05
CA PRO A 189 -2.24 -10.10 7.34
C PRO A 189 -1.90 -9.58 5.93
N SER A 190 -2.85 -8.94 5.23
CA SER A 190 -2.60 -8.34 3.92
C SER A 190 -1.79 -7.03 3.97
N ASN A 191 -1.71 -6.39 5.15
CA ASN A 191 -0.93 -5.18 5.39
C ASN A 191 0.42 -5.45 6.07
N VAL A 192 0.84 -6.72 6.09
CA VAL A 192 2.16 -7.15 6.55
C VAL A 192 2.82 -7.92 5.41
N LEU A 193 3.85 -7.35 4.79
CA LEU A 193 4.62 -8.01 3.74
C LEU A 193 5.88 -8.66 4.31
N ILE A 194 6.41 -9.62 3.54
CA ILE A 194 7.66 -10.31 3.88
C ILE A 194 8.77 -9.77 2.97
N ASP A 195 9.88 -9.36 3.58
CA ASP A 195 11.06 -8.92 2.86
C ASP A 195 11.87 -10.10 2.29
N GLY A 196 12.95 -9.80 1.53
CA GLY A 196 13.82 -10.82 0.95
C GLY A 196 14.61 -11.66 1.99
N ASN A 197 14.63 -11.24 3.25
CA ASN A 197 15.29 -11.94 4.37
C ASN A 197 14.29 -12.74 5.21
N GLY A 198 13.01 -12.73 4.87
CA GLY A 198 11.95 -13.39 5.62
C GLY A 198 11.44 -12.60 6.82
N ASN A 199 11.67 -11.28 6.91
CA ASN A 199 11.16 -10.45 7.98
C ASN A 199 9.81 -9.84 7.60
N ALA A 200 8.94 -9.68 8.61
CA ALA A 200 7.67 -8.99 8.47
C ALA A 200 7.88 -7.46 8.46
N VAL A 201 7.22 -6.80 7.52
CA VAL A 201 7.23 -5.35 7.34
C VAL A 201 5.80 -4.85 7.24
N VAL A 202 5.42 -3.95 8.14
CA VAL A 202 4.10 -3.31 8.16
C VAL A 202 4.03 -2.25 7.07
N ILE A 203 2.94 -2.31 6.29
CA ILE A 203 2.65 -1.38 5.20
C ILE A 203 1.27 -0.75 5.37
N ASP A 204 0.94 0.24 4.55
CA ASP A 204 -0.40 0.83 4.41
C ASP A 204 -0.97 1.49 5.68
N PHE A 205 -0.48 2.70 5.93
CA PHE A 205 -0.91 3.56 7.04
C PHE A 205 -2.13 4.44 6.69
N GLY A 206 -2.90 4.09 5.65
CA GLY A 206 -3.98 4.92 5.09
C GLY A 206 -5.11 5.26 6.06
N LEU A 207 -5.26 4.51 7.14
CA LEU A 207 -6.18 4.83 8.23
C LEU A 207 -5.46 5.35 9.48
N SER A 208 -4.14 5.48 9.44
CA SER A 208 -3.37 5.88 10.62
C SER A 208 -3.79 7.27 11.12
N LYS A 209 -3.75 7.42 12.43
CA LYS A 209 -4.09 8.67 13.11
C LYS A 209 -2.96 9.06 14.04
N ARG A 210 -2.63 10.35 14.04
CA ARG A 210 -1.73 10.94 15.00
C ARG A 210 -2.55 11.64 16.09
N TYR A 211 -2.15 11.44 17.32
CA TYR A 211 -2.77 12.09 18.49
C TYR A 211 -1.75 13.04 19.11
N ASP A 212 -2.22 14.19 19.60
CA ASP A 212 -1.42 15.08 20.43
C ASP A 212 -1.35 14.58 21.88
N GLU A 213 -0.57 15.26 22.73
CA GLU A 213 -0.42 14.92 24.15
C GLU A 213 -1.74 15.05 24.94
N THR A 214 -2.74 15.76 24.39
CA THR A 214 -4.07 15.91 24.99
C THR A 214 -5.05 14.81 24.56
N GLY A 215 -4.62 13.91 23.67
CA GLY A 215 -5.47 12.86 23.11
C GLY A 215 -6.38 13.33 21.97
N SER A 216 -6.23 14.57 21.52
CA SER A 216 -6.97 15.11 20.38
C SER A 216 -6.34 14.66 19.05
N GLN A 217 -7.19 14.34 18.05
CA GLN A 217 -6.70 14.00 16.72
C GLN A 217 -6.10 15.21 16.03
N THR A 218 -4.86 15.10 15.56
CA THR A 218 -4.28 16.07 14.64
C THR A 218 -4.57 15.65 13.21
N SER A 219 -5.27 16.49 12.49
CA SER A 219 -5.63 16.30 11.07
C SER A 219 -4.44 16.52 10.11
#